data_b0c8b1aa56b506e3dfeb7c288c5681e4
#
_entry.id   b0c8b1aa56b506e3dfeb7c288c5681e4
#
_cell.length_a   1.000
_cell.length_b   1.000
_cell.length_c   1.000
_cell.angle_alpha   90.00
_cell.angle_beta   90.00
_cell.angle_gamma   90.00
#
_symmetry.space_group_name_H-M   'P 1'
#
loop_
_entity.id
_entity.type
_entity.pdbx_description
1 polymer ?
#
loop_
_entity_poly.entity_id
_entity_poly.type
_entity_poly.pdbx_seq_one_letter_code
_entity_poly.pdbx_strand_id
1 'polypeptide(L)'
;MKTMHQYLVVGTPISHSLSPRLHNAVYQQLELSRQLTAHDPQDAAGFEQLIAHLRTGTYQGFCVTIPYKLQALQSCDKLTPTANRTGAVNYIRRETDGSLTGDNTDSGGFAEAAKRELTFDFTDCQAVVCGSGGASRAIVDALLQEGAAQITLVSRNPDPQTDSSHIKAIDYETLAQSGTHFDLLVNTTPLGMADGMNDDLMPVTADWLTTSTAAVYDAVYRKSGTTPLVAAARNAGIPAADGRSMLIEQAILGMQFWQVTENPATLRSIIDASLI
;
A
#
# COMPACT_ATOMS: atom_id res chain seq x y z
N MET A 1 5.61 17.84 -31.95
CA MET A 1 5.44 16.59 -31.16
C MET A 1 5.21 16.98 -29.70
N LYS A 2 4.20 16.44 -29.04
CA LYS A 2 4.05 16.64 -27.58
C LYS A 2 5.21 15.96 -26.86
N THR A 3 5.86 16.65 -25.93
CA THR A 3 6.94 16.08 -25.12
C THR A 3 6.39 14.94 -24.25
N MET A 4 7.03 13.76 -24.30
CA MET A 4 6.67 12.60 -23.46
C MET A 4 7.18 12.84 -22.04
N HIS A 5 6.28 12.92 -21.07
CA HIS A 5 6.62 13.05 -19.66
C HIS A 5 6.94 11.68 -19.06
N GLN A 6 8.11 11.54 -18.44
CA GLN A 6 8.59 10.30 -17.86
C GLN A 6 8.32 10.23 -16.36
N TYR A 7 7.80 9.10 -15.92
CA TYR A 7 7.55 8.76 -14.52
C TYR A 7 8.22 7.43 -14.20
N LEU A 8 8.60 7.20 -12.95
CA LEU A 8 9.16 5.93 -12.51
C LEU A 8 8.31 5.29 -11.41
N VAL A 9 8.27 3.95 -11.40
CA VAL A 9 8.04 3.21 -10.17
C VAL A 9 9.39 2.71 -9.66
N VAL A 10 9.71 3.04 -8.41
CA VAL A 10 11.03 2.86 -7.81
C VAL A 10 10.93 1.92 -6.60
N GLY A 11 11.75 0.89 -6.58
CA GLY A 11 11.80 -0.11 -5.49
C GLY A 11 12.87 -1.16 -5.73
N THR A 12 13.15 -2.01 -4.74
CA THR A 12 14.14 -3.11 -4.83
C THR A 12 13.62 -4.36 -4.11
N PRO A 13 13.38 -5.48 -4.84
CA PRO A 13 13.32 -5.63 -6.29
C PRO A 13 12.03 -5.03 -6.88
N ILE A 14 12.05 -4.58 -8.13
CA ILE A 14 10.90 -3.90 -8.76
C ILE A 14 10.37 -4.60 -10.02
N SER A 15 11.05 -5.61 -10.53
CA SER A 15 10.73 -6.27 -11.82
C SER A 15 9.31 -6.86 -11.89
N HIS A 16 8.69 -7.13 -10.73
CA HIS A 16 7.36 -7.73 -10.62
C HIS A 16 6.22 -6.71 -10.48
N SER A 17 6.55 -5.40 -10.40
CA SER A 17 5.55 -4.36 -10.22
C SER A 17 4.54 -4.31 -11.36
N LEU A 18 3.26 -4.26 -11.02
CA LEU A 18 2.17 -4.06 -11.96
C LEU A 18 1.90 -2.56 -12.25
N SER A 19 2.49 -1.64 -11.48
CA SER A 19 2.25 -0.20 -11.64
C SER A 19 2.48 0.31 -13.06
N PRO A 20 3.53 -0.10 -13.81
CA PRO A 20 3.68 0.33 -15.20
C PRO A 20 2.52 -0.10 -16.09
N ARG A 21 2.00 -1.33 -15.91
CA ARG A 21 0.86 -1.83 -16.67
C ARG A 21 -0.40 -0.99 -16.41
N LEU A 22 -0.70 -0.72 -15.14
CA LEU A 22 -1.89 0.03 -14.73
C LEU A 22 -1.86 1.47 -15.23
N HIS A 23 -0.75 2.19 -15.00
CA HIS A 23 -0.61 3.60 -15.39
C HIS A 23 -0.58 3.78 -16.90
N ASN A 24 0.22 2.97 -17.61
CA ASN A 24 0.35 3.10 -19.06
C ASN A 24 -0.93 2.74 -19.81
N ALA A 25 -1.75 1.80 -19.29
CA ALA A 25 -3.08 1.54 -19.84
C ALA A 25 -3.97 2.79 -19.80
N VAL A 26 -3.98 3.50 -18.67
CA VAL A 26 -4.71 4.75 -18.52
C VAL A 26 -4.13 5.84 -19.42
N TYR A 27 -2.81 6.02 -19.45
CA TYR A 27 -2.17 7.04 -20.26
C TYR A 27 -2.43 6.84 -21.76
N GLN A 28 -2.41 5.59 -22.21
CA GLN A 28 -2.73 5.24 -23.60
C GLN A 28 -4.21 5.49 -23.91
N GLN A 29 -5.13 5.03 -23.07
CA GLN A 29 -6.58 5.17 -23.32
C GLN A 29 -7.03 6.64 -23.32
N LEU A 30 -6.38 7.48 -22.49
CA LEU A 30 -6.67 8.91 -22.40
C LEU A 30 -5.77 9.77 -23.31
N GLU A 31 -4.98 9.17 -24.19
CA GLU A 31 -4.05 9.85 -25.11
C GLU A 31 -3.11 10.86 -24.40
N LEU A 32 -2.71 10.55 -23.16
CA LEU A 32 -1.79 11.36 -22.38
C LEU A 32 -0.35 11.09 -22.83
N SER A 33 0.43 12.15 -23.08
CA SER A 33 1.85 12.06 -23.40
C SER A 33 2.67 11.75 -22.13
N ARG A 34 2.42 10.61 -21.49
CA ARG A 34 3.03 10.13 -20.23
C ARG A 34 3.44 8.69 -20.36
N GLN A 35 4.52 8.32 -19.66
CA GLN A 35 4.99 6.94 -19.55
C GLN A 35 5.51 6.66 -18.14
N LEU A 36 5.12 5.54 -17.55
CA LEU A 36 5.66 5.00 -16.30
C LEU A 36 6.53 3.79 -16.62
N THR A 37 7.77 3.77 -16.11
CA THR A 37 8.68 2.63 -16.22
C THR A 37 9.16 2.19 -14.85
N ALA A 38 9.53 0.91 -14.71
CA ALA A 38 10.11 0.39 -13.47
C ALA A 38 11.61 0.66 -13.42
N HIS A 39 12.11 1.05 -12.25
CA HIS A 39 13.53 1.29 -12.02
C HIS A 39 13.96 0.78 -10.65
N ASP A 40 15.01 -0.03 -10.64
CA ASP A 40 15.66 -0.52 -9.43
C ASP A 40 16.93 0.32 -9.16
N PRO A 41 16.94 1.16 -8.11
CA PRO A 41 18.11 1.97 -7.79
C PRO A 41 19.21 1.17 -7.09
N GLN A 42 18.97 -0.10 -6.75
CA GLN A 42 19.84 -1.06 -6.10
C GLN A 42 20.13 -0.73 -4.61
N ASP A 43 20.39 0.52 -4.30
CA ASP A 43 20.70 1.00 -2.95
C ASP A 43 20.19 2.43 -2.68
N ALA A 44 20.46 2.92 -1.47
CA ALA A 44 20.08 4.26 -1.03
C ALA A 44 20.75 5.37 -1.85
N ALA A 45 22.00 5.19 -2.27
CA ALA A 45 22.75 6.17 -3.05
C ALA A 45 22.17 6.28 -4.48
N GLY A 46 21.80 5.16 -5.09
CA GLY A 46 21.11 5.15 -6.38
C GLY A 46 19.73 5.84 -6.29
N PHE A 47 19.01 5.66 -5.18
CA PHE A 47 17.75 6.39 -4.97
C PHE A 47 17.98 7.92 -4.88
N GLU A 48 19.02 8.38 -4.18
CA GLU A 48 19.38 9.81 -4.10
C GLU A 48 19.73 10.39 -5.46
N GLN A 49 20.43 9.64 -6.32
CA GLN A 49 20.69 10.06 -7.71
C GLN A 49 19.40 10.24 -8.52
N LEU A 50 18.43 9.33 -8.35
CA LEU A 50 17.12 9.47 -8.98
C LEU A 50 16.37 10.73 -8.49
N ILE A 51 16.43 11.04 -7.19
CA ILE A 51 15.87 12.26 -6.63
C ILE A 51 16.52 13.51 -7.26
N ALA A 52 17.83 13.51 -7.46
CA ALA A 52 18.52 14.61 -8.15
C ALA A 52 18.02 14.77 -9.60
N HIS A 53 17.85 13.68 -10.35
CA HIS A 53 17.27 13.69 -11.70
C HIS A 53 15.82 14.14 -11.71
N LEU A 54 15.03 13.80 -10.68
CA LEU A 54 13.66 14.29 -10.55
C LEU A 54 13.64 15.81 -10.34
N ARG A 55 14.50 16.36 -9.47
CA ARG A 55 14.61 17.82 -9.24
C ARG A 55 14.99 18.59 -10.50
N THR A 56 15.88 18.04 -11.34
CA THR A 56 16.29 18.69 -12.61
C THR A 56 15.25 18.57 -13.73
N GLY A 57 14.17 17.80 -13.55
CA GLY A 57 13.08 17.68 -14.52
C GLY A 57 13.26 16.57 -15.55
N THR A 58 14.24 15.69 -15.38
CA THR A 58 14.36 14.46 -16.18
C THR A 58 13.11 13.59 -16.04
N TYR A 59 12.55 13.55 -14.84
CA TYR A 59 11.29 12.89 -14.51
C TYR A 59 10.29 13.89 -13.94
N GLN A 60 8.98 13.53 -13.98
CA GLN A 60 7.91 14.37 -13.46
C GLN A 60 7.35 13.87 -12.14
N GLY A 61 7.60 12.61 -11.81
CA GLY A 61 7.16 12.02 -10.54
C GLY A 61 7.62 10.58 -10.37
N PHE A 62 7.62 10.12 -9.12
CA PHE A 62 7.92 8.75 -8.74
C PHE A 62 6.77 8.13 -7.97
N CYS A 63 6.40 6.88 -8.34
CA CYS A 63 5.74 5.94 -7.45
C CYS A 63 6.83 5.17 -6.70
N VAL A 64 6.81 5.16 -5.37
CA VAL A 64 7.87 4.61 -4.53
C VAL A 64 7.33 3.44 -3.70
N THR A 65 8.06 2.31 -3.73
CA THR A 65 7.74 1.15 -2.90
C THR A 65 8.92 0.74 -2.02
N ILE A 66 8.85 -0.43 -1.42
CA ILE A 66 9.89 -0.99 -0.53
C ILE A 66 11.26 -0.97 -1.24
N PRO A 67 12.34 -0.58 -0.56
CA PRO A 67 12.40 -0.13 0.83
C PRO A 67 12.38 1.40 1.00
N TYR A 68 12.16 2.18 -0.05
CA TYR A 68 12.51 3.60 -0.15
C TYR A 68 11.44 4.59 0.36
N LYS A 69 10.27 4.16 0.86
CA LYS A 69 9.17 5.07 1.26
C LYS A 69 9.55 6.07 2.36
N LEU A 70 10.44 5.69 3.29
CA LEU A 70 10.95 6.59 4.33
C LEU A 70 11.99 7.57 3.77
N GLN A 71 12.87 7.11 2.89
CA GLN A 71 13.84 7.98 2.23
C GLN A 71 13.14 8.97 1.29
N ALA A 72 12.08 8.55 0.61
CA ALA A 72 11.22 9.42 -0.19
C ALA A 72 10.59 10.55 0.64
N LEU A 73 10.12 10.25 1.86
CA LEU A 73 9.62 11.24 2.79
C LEU A 73 10.67 12.33 3.08
N GLN A 74 11.91 11.91 3.37
CA GLN A 74 13.02 12.81 3.67
C GLN A 74 13.46 13.66 2.47
N SER A 75 13.19 13.18 1.26
CA SER A 75 13.58 13.85 0.01
C SER A 75 12.58 14.92 -0.44
N CYS A 76 11.38 14.97 0.14
CA CYS A 76 10.33 15.90 -0.26
C CYS A 76 10.44 17.24 0.49
N ASP A 77 10.19 18.33 -0.22
CA ASP A 77 10.17 19.70 0.33
C ASP A 77 8.80 20.01 0.97
N LYS A 78 7.74 19.35 0.50
CA LYS A 78 6.37 19.47 0.97
C LYS A 78 5.73 18.09 1.11
N LEU A 79 4.88 17.94 2.11
CA LEU A 79 4.14 16.70 2.35
C LEU A 79 2.64 17.00 2.41
N THR A 80 1.85 16.09 1.85
CA THR A 80 0.40 16.12 2.08
C THR A 80 0.08 15.78 3.53
N PRO A 81 -1.14 16.10 4.01
CA PRO A 81 -1.56 15.69 5.35
C PRO A 81 -1.41 14.18 5.59
N THR A 82 -1.73 13.35 4.60
CA THR A 82 -1.62 11.88 4.68
C THR A 82 -0.16 11.43 4.79
N ALA A 83 0.74 11.97 3.96
CA ALA A 83 2.16 11.66 4.05
C ALA A 83 2.76 12.05 5.42
N ASN A 84 2.32 13.17 5.98
CA ASN A 84 2.73 13.62 7.33
C ASN A 84 2.25 12.64 8.41
N ARG A 85 0.99 12.20 8.40
CA ARG A 85 0.45 11.28 9.40
C ARG A 85 1.08 9.89 9.31
N THR A 86 1.22 9.37 8.09
CA THR A 86 1.79 8.03 7.86
C THR A 86 3.30 7.98 8.09
N GLY A 87 3.99 9.12 8.02
CA GLY A 87 5.45 9.17 8.07
C GLY A 87 6.12 8.37 6.94
N ALA A 88 5.46 8.26 5.77
CA ALA A 88 5.98 7.56 4.59
C ALA A 88 5.40 8.18 3.31
N VAL A 89 6.16 8.15 2.22
CA VAL A 89 5.74 8.64 0.90
C VAL A 89 5.78 7.50 -0.11
N ASN A 90 4.68 7.29 -0.85
CA ASN A 90 4.63 6.35 -1.96
C ASN A 90 4.44 7.04 -3.33
N TYR A 91 4.12 8.34 -3.36
CA TYR A 91 4.09 9.15 -4.58
C TYR A 91 4.82 10.47 -4.37
N ILE A 92 5.71 10.80 -5.31
CA ILE A 92 6.40 12.09 -5.38
C ILE A 92 5.98 12.78 -6.68
N ARG A 93 5.62 14.06 -6.58
CA ARG A 93 5.40 14.95 -7.72
C ARG A 93 6.43 16.06 -7.72
N ARG A 94 7.02 16.31 -8.89
CA ARG A 94 7.86 17.48 -9.11
C ARG A 94 6.98 18.68 -9.42
N GLU A 95 7.19 19.76 -8.71
CA GLU A 95 6.53 21.04 -8.97
C GLU A 95 7.26 21.83 -10.06
N THR A 96 6.63 22.89 -10.59
CA THR A 96 7.19 23.71 -11.67
C THR A 96 8.47 24.44 -11.26
N ASP A 97 8.62 24.75 -9.98
CA ASP A 97 9.83 25.37 -9.40
C ASP A 97 10.95 24.37 -9.08
N GLY A 98 10.73 23.07 -9.33
CA GLY A 98 11.67 22.00 -9.04
C GLY A 98 11.58 21.44 -7.63
N SER A 99 10.72 22.01 -6.77
CA SER A 99 10.44 21.42 -5.44
C SER A 99 9.66 20.09 -5.58
N LEU A 100 9.75 19.25 -4.57
CA LEU A 100 9.13 17.92 -4.53
C LEU A 100 8.02 17.91 -3.50
N THR A 101 6.83 17.51 -3.92
CA THR A 101 5.69 17.24 -3.02
C THR A 101 5.50 15.74 -2.90
N GLY A 102 5.45 15.24 -1.65
CA GLY A 102 5.22 13.82 -1.33
C GLY A 102 3.81 13.56 -0.84
N ASP A 103 3.26 12.41 -1.27
CA ASP A 103 1.96 11.91 -0.81
C ASP A 103 2.04 10.44 -0.41
N ASN A 104 1.04 9.99 0.37
CA ASN A 104 0.84 8.58 0.66
C ASN A 104 -0.58 8.16 0.26
N THR A 105 -0.69 7.52 -0.89
CA THR A 105 -1.97 7.04 -1.43
C THR A 105 -2.35 5.63 -0.95
N ASP A 106 -1.45 4.93 -0.25
CA ASP A 106 -1.75 3.59 0.28
C ASP A 106 -2.85 3.63 1.35
N SER A 107 -2.89 4.70 2.17
CA SER A 107 -3.91 4.89 3.21
C SER A 107 -5.31 4.91 2.60
N GLY A 108 -5.58 5.85 1.69
CA GLY A 108 -6.86 5.91 0.98
C GLY A 108 -7.11 4.69 0.10
N GLY A 109 -6.07 4.15 -0.53
CA GLY A 109 -6.16 2.94 -1.36
C GLY A 109 -6.65 1.72 -0.58
N PHE A 110 -6.16 1.52 0.64
CA PHE A 110 -6.63 0.45 1.52
C PHE A 110 -8.08 0.68 1.95
N ALA A 111 -8.44 1.90 2.40
CA ALA A 111 -9.79 2.20 2.87
C ALA A 111 -10.84 1.91 1.79
N GLU A 112 -10.63 2.43 0.57
CA GLU A 112 -11.54 2.20 -0.56
C GLU A 112 -11.63 0.73 -0.97
N ALA A 113 -10.48 0.03 -0.98
CA ALA A 113 -10.43 -1.38 -1.33
C ALA A 113 -11.16 -2.27 -0.30
N ALA A 114 -10.94 -2.05 0.99
CA ALA A 114 -11.57 -2.85 2.03
C ALA A 114 -13.08 -2.60 2.10
N LYS A 115 -13.54 -1.36 1.98
CA LYS A 115 -14.98 -1.03 1.88
C LYS A 115 -15.65 -1.76 0.71
N ARG A 116 -14.99 -1.80 -0.44
CA ARG A 116 -15.52 -2.44 -1.65
C ARG A 116 -15.57 -3.96 -1.55
N GLU A 117 -14.44 -4.57 -1.16
CA GLU A 117 -14.26 -6.03 -1.22
C GLU A 117 -14.91 -6.77 -0.05
N LEU A 118 -14.91 -6.15 1.13
CA LEU A 118 -15.42 -6.77 2.35
C LEU A 118 -16.78 -6.20 2.78
N THR A 119 -17.26 -5.10 2.15
CA THR A 119 -18.42 -4.35 2.61
C THR A 119 -18.28 -4.00 4.11
N PHE A 120 -17.05 -3.61 4.52
CA PHE A 120 -16.66 -3.48 5.91
C PHE A 120 -16.89 -2.05 6.42
N ASP A 121 -17.53 -1.92 7.59
CA ASP A 121 -17.62 -0.67 8.34
C ASP A 121 -16.50 -0.62 9.37
N PHE A 122 -15.66 0.40 9.27
CA PHE A 122 -14.53 0.59 10.18
C PHE A 122 -14.89 1.26 11.49
N THR A 123 -16.10 1.84 11.59
CA THR A 123 -16.55 2.59 12.77
C THR A 123 -16.54 1.68 13.99
N ASP A 124 -15.87 2.13 15.05
CA ASP A 124 -15.72 1.43 16.32
C ASP A 124 -15.06 0.02 16.23
N CYS A 125 -14.47 -0.35 15.08
CA CYS A 125 -13.87 -1.66 14.89
C CYS A 125 -12.62 -1.86 15.75
N GLN A 126 -12.38 -3.10 16.13
CA GLN A 126 -11.13 -3.58 16.73
C GLN A 126 -10.32 -4.31 15.64
N ALA A 127 -9.23 -3.70 15.19
CA ALA A 127 -8.40 -4.26 14.13
C ALA A 127 -7.07 -4.79 14.66
N VAL A 128 -6.58 -5.86 14.06
CA VAL A 128 -5.20 -6.33 14.23
C VAL A 128 -4.43 -6.18 12.91
N VAL A 129 -3.28 -5.50 12.98
CA VAL A 129 -2.41 -5.22 11.82
C VAL A 129 -1.08 -5.93 12.04
N CYS A 130 -0.78 -6.92 11.22
CA CYS A 130 0.47 -7.66 11.24
C CYS A 130 1.52 -6.98 10.35
N GLY A 131 2.63 -6.55 10.95
CA GLY A 131 3.74 -5.84 10.29
C GLY A 131 3.95 -4.43 10.85
N SER A 132 5.14 -3.86 10.65
CA SER A 132 5.54 -2.52 11.14
C SER A 132 6.20 -1.64 10.07
N GLY A 133 6.06 -2.00 8.79
CA GLY A 133 6.64 -1.30 7.64
C GLY A 133 5.79 -0.12 7.14
N GLY A 134 6.18 0.42 5.99
CA GLY A 134 5.48 1.56 5.36
C GLY A 134 4.02 1.27 5.00
N ALA A 135 3.68 0.03 4.60
CA ALA A 135 2.30 -0.35 4.34
C ALA A 135 1.47 -0.38 5.63
N SER A 136 2.05 -0.90 6.73
CA SER A 136 1.41 -0.91 8.04
C SER A 136 1.06 0.50 8.52
N ARG A 137 1.99 1.44 8.38
CA ARG A 137 1.75 2.86 8.75
C ARG A 137 0.58 3.47 7.99
N ALA A 138 0.48 3.20 6.69
CA ALA A 138 -0.61 3.69 5.86
C ALA A 138 -1.96 3.07 6.25
N ILE A 139 -1.98 1.77 6.54
CA ILE A 139 -3.19 1.05 6.94
C ILE A 139 -3.65 1.47 8.34
N VAL A 140 -2.72 1.66 9.29
CA VAL A 140 -3.03 2.23 10.61
C VAL A 140 -3.64 3.63 10.48
N ASP A 141 -3.05 4.51 9.64
CA ASP A 141 -3.63 5.83 9.35
C ASP A 141 -5.05 5.70 8.80
N ALA A 142 -5.26 4.82 7.81
CA ALA A 142 -6.58 4.60 7.24
C ALA A 142 -7.62 4.16 8.29
N LEU A 143 -7.28 3.17 9.11
CA LEU A 143 -8.14 2.67 10.18
C LEU A 143 -8.52 3.78 11.17
N LEU A 144 -7.54 4.61 11.58
CA LEU A 144 -7.80 5.75 12.47
C LEU A 144 -8.69 6.81 11.83
N GLN A 145 -8.45 7.14 10.55
CA GLN A 145 -9.26 8.14 9.82
C GLN A 145 -10.70 7.65 9.58
N GLU A 146 -10.90 6.35 9.47
CA GLU A 146 -12.21 5.71 9.28
C GLU A 146 -12.92 5.39 10.60
N GLY A 147 -12.32 5.69 11.76
CA GLY A 147 -12.98 5.61 13.07
C GLY A 147 -12.81 4.30 13.81
N ALA A 148 -11.75 3.52 13.52
CA ALA A 148 -11.45 2.33 14.32
C ALA A 148 -11.24 2.67 15.80
N ALA A 149 -11.86 1.91 16.70
CA ALA A 149 -11.78 2.14 18.14
C ALA A 149 -10.41 1.74 18.69
N GLN A 150 -9.89 0.58 18.23
CA GLN A 150 -8.63 0.03 18.71
C GLN A 150 -7.88 -0.69 17.60
N ILE A 151 -6.57 -0.46 17.52
CA ILE A 151 -5.67 -1.12 16.59
C ILE A 151 -4.59 -1.85 17.40
N THR A 152 -4.50 -3.17 17.22
CA THR A 152 -3.40 -3.97 17.74
C THR A 152 -2.36 -4.13 16.65
N LEU A 153 -1.22 -3.45 16.79
CA LEU A 153 -0.11 -3.52 15.85
C LEU A 153 0.83 -4.64 16.26
N VAL A 154 1.00 -5.63 15.39
CA VAL A 154 1.77 -6.85 15.71
C VAL A 154 3.05 -6.92 14.90
N SER A 155 4.18 -7.05 15.58
CA SER A 155 5.48 -7.21 14.92
C SER A 155 6.41 -8.11 15.73
N ARG A 156 7.52 -8.55 15.13
CA ARG A 156 8.55 -9.34 15.83
C ARG A 156 9.26 -8.56 16.93
N ASN A 157 9.37 -7.25 16.74
CA ASN A 157 10.00 -6.34 17.70
C ASN A 157 9.06 -5.14 17.84
N PRO A 158 8.04 -5.22 18.70
CA PRO A 158 7.13 -4.11 18.93
C PRO A 158 7.84 -2.92 19.53
N ASP A 159 7.53 -1.72 19.06
CA ASP A 159 8.03 -0.47 19.62
C ASP A 159 6.96 0.13 20.55
N PRO A 160 7.20 0.17 21.87
CA PRO A 160 6.25 0.74 22.82
C PRO A 160 5.98 2.23 22.61
N GLN A 161 6.85 2.95 21.91
CA GLN A 161 6.62 4.36 21.57
C GLN A 161 5.48 4.54 20.55
N THR A 162 5.05 3.46 19.89
CA THR A 162 3.89 3.45 19.01
C THR A 162 2.56 3.44 19.78
N ASP A 163 2.56 3.04 21.05
CA ASP A 163 1.35 2.97 21.88
C ASP A 163 0.69 4.34 22.01
N SER A 164 -0.63 4.35 21.88
CA SER A 164 -1.49 5.53 22.05
C SER A 164 -2.86 5.13 22.61
N SER A 165 -3.79 6.07 22.71
CA SER A 165 -5.17 5.75 23.10
C SER A 165 -5.87 4.75 22.19
N HIS A 166 -5.46 4.67 20.91
CA HIS A 166 -6.08 3.83 19.88
C HIS A 166 -5.16 2.74 19.33
N ILE A 167 -3.88 2.74 19.69
CA ILE A 167 -2.90 1.79 19.16
C ILE A 167 -2.21 1.08 20.32
N LYS A 168 -2.09 -0.24 20.21
CA LYS A 168 -1.31 -1.09 21.11
C LYS A 168 -0.32 -1.92 20.29
N ALA A 169 0.98 -1.78 20.56
CA ALA A 169 2.02 -2.56 19.92
C ALA A 169 2.35 -3.81 20.74
N ILE A 170 2.28 -4.99 20.11
CA ILE A 170 2.57 -6.28 20.77
C ILE A 170 3.35 -7.21 19.82
N ASP A 171 3.92 -8.27 20.36
CA ASP A 171 4.51 -9.35 19.59
C ASP A 171 3.49 -10.44 19.23
N TYR A 172 3.90 -11.40 18.38
CA TYR A 172 3.05 -12.51 17.93
C TYR A 172 2.73 -13.50 19.04
N GLU A 173 3.59 -13.66 20.06
CA GLU A 173 3.34 -14.54 21.20
C GLU A 173 2.22 -13.97 22.07
N THR A 174 2.29 -12.68 22.38
CA THR A 174 1.24 -11.96 23.10
C THR A 174 -0.09 -11.99 22.34
N LEU A 175 -0.08 -11.81 21.01
CA LEU A 175 -1.28 -11.94 20.19
C LEU A 175 -1.89 -13.34 20.31
N ALA A 176 -1.07 -14.39 20.19
CA ALA A 176 -1.55 -15.78 20.25
C ALA A 176 -2.20 -16.13 21.60
N GLN A 177 -1.77 -15.48 22.68
CA GLN A 177 -2.26 -15.69 24.04
C GLN A 177 -3.42 -14.75 24.42
N SER A 178 -3.73 -13.75 23.60
CA SER A 178 -4.66 -12.66 23.97
C SER A 178 -6.10 -13.14 24.20
N GLY A 179 -6.55 -14.18 23.50
CA GLY A 179 -7.95 -14.62 23.49
C GLY A 179 -8.93 -13.54 22.98
N THR A 180 -8.41 -12.44 22.42
CA THR A 180 -9.22 -11.33 21.92
C THR A 180 -9.79 -11.67 20.55
N HIS A 181 -11.06 -11.33 20.34
CA HIS A 181 -11.69 -11.38 19.02
C HIS A 181 -11.55 -10.01 18.34
N PHE A 182 -11.18 -10.01 17.08
CA PHE A 182 -11.01 -8.82 16.26
C PHE A 182 -12.03 -8.79 15.12
N ASP A 183 -12.49 -7.60 14.76
CA ASP A 183 -13.40 -7.40 13.62
C ASP A 183 -12.64 -7.53 12.29
N LEU A 184 -11.36 -7.13 12.28
CA LEU A 184 -10.52 -7.16 11.07
C LEU A 184 -9.08 -7.58 11.37
N LEU A 185 -8.58 -8.57 10.61
CA LEU A 185 -7.16 -8.87 10.50
C LEU A 185 -6.60 -8.29 9.20
N VAL A 186 -5.50 -7.53 9.30
CA VAL A 186 -4.77 -7.03 8.13
C VAL A 186 -3.34 -7.55 8.12
N ASN A 187 -2.95 -8.27 7.07
CA ASN A 187 -1.56 -8.63 6.82
C ASN A 187 -0.85 -7.55 5.99
N THR A 188 0.20 -6.98 6.54
CA THR A 188 1.11 -6.05 5.86
C THR A 188 2.55 -6.55 5.77
N THR A 189 2.77 -7.79 6.18
CA THR A 189 4.08 -8.47 6.07
C THR A 189 4.26 -9.05 4.66
N PRO A 190 5.47 -9.43 4.25
CA PRO A 190 5.69 -10.12 2.98
C PRO A 190 5.25 -11.60 2.99
N LEU A 191 4.73 -12.13 4.12
CA LEU A 191 4.27 -13.51 4.21
C LEU A 191 3.11 -13.74 3.22
N GLY A 192 3.20 -14.79 2.43
CA GLY A 192 2.25 -15.09 1.36
C GLY A 192 2.60 -14.50 0.00
N MET A 193 3.67 -13.70 -0.13
CA MET A 193 4.18 -13.27 -1.44
C MET A 193 4.74 -14.45 -2.23
N ALA A 194 4.49 -14.47 -3.54
CA ALA A 194 5.05 -15.47 -4.45
C ALA A 194 6.51 -15.11 -4.81
N ASP A 195 7.42 -15.21 -3.85
CA ASP A 195 8.86 -14.89 -3.99
C ASP A 195 9.76 -16.13 -3.74
N GLY A 196 9.14 -17.31 -3.54
CA GLY A 196 9.82 -18.58 -3.28
C GLY A 196 10.23 -18.80 -1.82
N MET A 197 10.23 -17.78 -0.99
CA MET A 197 10.59 -17.90 0.44
C MET A 197 9.39 -17.78 1.38
N ASN A 198 8.40 -16.99 1.00
CA ASN A 198 7.23 -16.68 1.83
C ASN A 198 5.92 -17.25 1.29
N ASP A 199 5.99 -18.06 0.23
CA ASP A 199 4.83 -18.50 -0.57
C ASP A 199 3.71 -19.11 0.25
N ASP A 200 4.03 -19.99 1.19
CA ASP A 200 3.03 -20.74 1.97
C ASP A 200 2.88 -20.22 3.40
N LEU A 201 3.50 -19.07 3.72
CA LEU A 201 3.50 -18.52 5.07
C LEU A 201 2.32 -17.58 5.31
N MET A 202 1.86 -17.57 6.56
CA MET A 202 0.82 -16.65 7.05
C MET A 202 1.30 -15.96 8.34
N PRO A 203 0.79 -14.76 8.66
CA PRO A 203 1.17 -14.06 9.89
C PRO A 203 0.58 -14.70 11.16
N VAL A 204 -0.49 -15.47 11.03
CA VAL A 204 -1.19 -16.16 12.12
C VAL A 204 -1.49 -17.61 11.73
N THR A 205 -1.77 -18.48 12.70
CA THR A 205 -2.19 -19.86 12.43
C THR A 205 -3.65 -19.92 11.95
N ALA A 206 -4.02 -20.99 11.25
CA ALA A 206 -5.40 -21.19 10.81
C ALA A 206 -6.38 -21.28 11.99
N ASP A 207 -5.99 -21.95 13.10
CA ASP A 207 -6.81 -22.06 14.30
C ASP A 207 -7.05 -20.69 14.94
N TRP A 208 -6.00 -19.86 15.07
CA TRP A 208 -6.16 -18.50 15.58
C TRP A 208 -7.11 -17.67 14.71
N LEU A 209 -6.97 -17.79 13.40
CA LEU A 209 -7.81 -17.06 12.42
C LEU A 209 -9.30 -17.37 12.64
N THR A 210 -9.66 -18.65 12.78
CA THR A 210 -11.05 -19.07 12.92
C THR A 210 -11.70 -18.69 14.24
N THR A 211 -10.92 -18.55 15.30
CA THR A 211 -11.42 -18.25 16.64
C THR A 211 -11.39 -16.78 17.00
N SER A 212 -10.60 -15.96 16.26
CA SER A 212 -10.24 -14.63 16.72
C SER A 212 -10.54 -13.51 15.71
N THR A 213 -11.13 -13.82 14.54
CA THR A 213 -11.29 -12.78 13.50
C THR A 213 -12.62 -12.90 12.72
N ALA A 214 -13.24 -11.74 12.40
CA ALA A 214 -14.49 -11.67 11.63
C ALA A 214 -14.27 -11.39 10.14
N ALA A 215 -13.20 -10.68 9.76
CA ALA A 215 -12.85 -10.39 8.38
C ALA A 215 -11.33 -10.31 8.19
N VAL A 216 -10.85 -10.56 6.98
CA VAL A 216 -9.42 -10.59 6.64
C VAL A 216 -9.12 -9.72 5.43
N TYR A 217 -8.09 -8.88 5.54
CA TYR A 217 -7.50 -8.19 4.43
C TYR A 217 -6.01 -8.52 4.32
N ASP A 218 -5.57 -9.06 3.19
CA ASP A 218 -4.16 -9.33 2.93
C ASP A 218 -3.61 -8.27 1.97
N ALA A 219 -2.72 -7.39 2.44
CA ALA A 219 -2.09 -6.40 1.56
C ALA A 219 -1.17 -7.04 0.50
N VAL A 220 -0.83 -8.32 0.67
CA VAL A 220 -0.16 -9.12 -0.36
C VAL A 220 -1.15 -9.50 -1.45
N TYR A 221 -0.67 -9.54 -2.69
CA TYR A 221 -1.38 -10.11 -3.84
C TYR A 221 -0.47 -11.01 -4.66
N ARG A 222 -1.07 -11.92 -5.43
CA ARG A 222 -0.36 -12.79 -6.36
C ARG A 222 -0.82 -12.53 -7.80
N LYS A 223 0.09 -12.69 -8.77
CA LYS A 223 -0.26 -12.58 -10.20
C LYS A 223 -1.28 -13.65 -10.61
N SER A 224 -1.18 -14.82 -10.01
CA SER A 224 -2.12 -15.94 -10.20
C SER A 224 -2.43 -16.57 -8.85
N GLY A 225 -3.67 -17.02 -8.69
CA GLY A 225 -4.12 -17.68 -7.46
C GLY A 225 -4.42 -16.72 -6.31
N THR A 226 -4.56 -17.30 -5.13
CA THR A 226 -4.95 -16.64 -3.88
C THR A 226 -3.79 -16.74 -2.88
N THR A 227 -3.63 -15.76 -2.01
CA THR A 227 -2.64 -15.83 -0.93
C THR A 227 -3.06 -16.89 0.10
N PRO A 228 -2.11 -17.51 0.84
CA PRO A 228 -2.43 -18.52 1.86
C PRO A 228 -3.41 -18.00 2.90
N LEU A 229 -3.23 -16.75 3.36
CA LEU A 229 -4.10 -16.13 4.37
C LEU A 229 -5.54 -16.00 3.86
N VAL A 230 -5.73 -15.50 2.64
CA VAL A 230 -7.07 -15.38 2.04
C VAL A 230 -7.69 -16.74 1.77
N ALA A 231 -6.90 -17.73 1.33
CA ALA A 231 -7.39 -19.09 1.15
C ALA A 231 -7.84 -19.72 2.47
N ALA A 232 -7.06 -19.61 3.54
CA ALA A 232 -7.40 -20.10 4.86
C ALA A 232 -8.67 -19.45 5.41
N ALA A 233 -8.78 -18.12 5.29
CA ALA A 233 -9.97 -17.37 5.74
C ALA A 233 -11.24 -17.83 4.99
N ARG A 234 -11.19 -17.92 3.67
CA ARG A 234 -12.35 -18.35 2.85
C ARG A 234 -12.75 -19.80 3.13
N ASN A 235 -11.79 -20.69 3.35
CA ASN A 235 -12.07 -22.08 3.75
C ASN A 235 -12.76 -22.17 5.11
N ALA A 236 -12.52 -21.20 5.99
CA ALA A 236 -13.18 -21.05 7.27
C ALA A 236 -14.52 -20.28 7.22
N GLY A 237 -14.95 -19.84 6.04
CA GLY A 237 -16.16 -19.04 5.87
C GLY A 237 -16.00 -17.56 6.29
N ILE A 238 -14.77 -17.09 6.48
CA ILE A 238 -14.47 -15.71 6.87
C ILE A 238 -14.34 -14.85 5.60
N PRO A 239 -15.04 -13.70 5.49
CA PRO A 239 -14.86 -12.75 4.40
C PRO A 239 -13.39 -12.34 4.26
N ALA A 240 -12.84 -12.44 3.04
CA ALA A 240 -11.43 -12.15 2.85
C ALA A 240 -11.14 -11.56 1.47
N ALA A 241 -10.26 -10.55 1.45
CA ALA A 241 -9.75 -9.88 0.24
C ALA A 241 -8.23 -9.83 0.22
N ASP A 242 -7.66 -9.79 -1.00
CA ASP A 242 -6.22 -9.61 -1.21
C ASP A 242 -5.86 -8.16 -1.63
N GLY A 243 -4.58 -7.87 -1.75
CA GLY A 243 -4.05 -6.53 -2.03
C GLY A 243 -4.26 -6.01 -3.46
N ARG A 244 -4.89 -6.76 -4.36
CA ARG A 244 -5.10 -6.30 -5.76
C ARG A 244 -5.95 -5.06 -5.84
N SER A 245 -7.05 -5.02 -5.11
CA SER A 245 -7.93 -3.84 -5.08
C SER A 245 -7.22 -2.62 -4.49
N MET A 246 -6.43 -2.78 -3.42
CA MET A 246 -5.62 -1.71 -2.86
C MET A 246 -4.58 -1.19 -3.87
N LEU A 247 -3.92 -2.09 -4.62
CA LEU A 247 -2.99 -1.71 -5.67
C LEU A 247 -3.67 -0.81 -6.73
N ILE A 248 -4.90 -1.11 -7.10
CA ILE A 248 -5.65 -0.32 -8.08
C ILE A 248 -6.06 1.03 -7.49
N GLU A 249 -6.65 1.04 -6.28
CA GLU A 249 -7.13 2.27 -5.67
C GLU A 249 -5.98 3.26 -5.38
N GLN A 250 -4.85 2.78 -4.83
CA GLN A 250 -3.71 3.65 -4.60
C GLN A 250 -3.13 4.21 -5.92
N ALA A 251 -3.19 3.44 -7.03
CA ALA A 251 -2.75 3.93 -8.32
C ALA A 251 -3.68 5.02 -8.88
N ILE A 252 -5.00 4.87 -8.71
CA ILE A 252 -5.99 5.90 -9.09
C ILE A 252 -5.71 7.20 -8.32
N LEU A 253 -5.57 7.13 -6.99
CA LEU A 253 -5.25 8.27 -6.15
C LEU A 253 -3.89 8.90 -6.54
N GLY A 254 -2.88 8.07 -6.85
CA GLY A 254 -1.58 8.52 -7.31
C GLY A 254 -1.65 9.24 -8.67
N MET A 255 -2.45 8.74 -9.61
CA MET A 255 -2.69 9.44 -10.89
C MET A 255 -3.37 10.79 -10.68
N GLN A 256 -4.36 10.87 -9.77
CA GLN A 256 -5.00 12.14 -9.41
C GLN A 256 -3.99 13.10 -8.75
N PHE A 257 -3.13 12.60 -7.85
CA PHE A 257 -2.03 13.38 -7.29
C PHE A 257 -1.08 13.90 -8.38
N TRP A 258 -0.85 13.13 -9.45
CA TRP A 258 -0.12 13.56 -10.65
C TRP A 258 -1.00 14.33 -11.65
N GLN A 259 -2.15 14.85 -11.19
CA GLN A 259 -3.02 15.73 -11.99
C GLN A 259 -3.60 15.03 -13.24
N VAL A 260 -3.93 13.76 -13.16
CA VAL A 260 -4.86 13.11 -14.07
C VAL A 260 -6.27 13.42 -13.56
N THR A 261 -7.01 14.24 -14.32
CA THR A 261 -8.30 14.81 -13.86
C THR A 261 -9.51 13.94 -14.22
N GLU A 262 -9.28 12.73 -14.73
CA GLU A 262 -10.35 11.81 -15.09
C GLU A 262 -11.06 11.27 -13.84
N ASN A 263 -12.33 10.88 -14.01
CA ASN A 263 -13.16 10.33 -12.93
C ASN A 263 -12.58 9.00 -12.42
N PRO A 264 -12.50 8.76 -11.10
CA PRO A 264 -12.00 7.52 -10.52
C PRO A 264 -12.65 6.25 -11.06
N ALA A 265 -13.95 6.26 -11.31
CA ALA A 265 -14.66 5.10 -11.85
C ALA A 265 -14.23 4.76 -13.29
N THR A 266 -13.97 5.79 -14.12
CA THR A 266 -13.41 5.62 -15.46
C THR A 266 -11.98 5.08 -15.39
N LEU A 267 -11.12 5.65 -14.52
CA LEU A 267 -9.76 5.16 -14.31
C LEU A 267 -9.76 3.69 -13.89
N ARG A 268 -10.62 3.32 -12.96
CA ARG A 268 -10.78 1.94 -12.52
C ARG A 268 -11.19 1.02 -13.67
N SER A 269 -12.20 1.38 -14.46
CA SER A 269 -12.67 0.56 -15.58
C SER A 269 -11.55 0.28 -16.59
N ILE A 270 -10.71 1.28 -16.89
CA ILE A 270 -9.56 1.13 -17.79
C ILE A 270 -8.52 0.16 -17.18
N ILE A 271 -8.23 0.34 -15.89
CA ILE A 271 -7.27 -0.51 -15.17
C ILE A 271 -7.75 -1.96 -15.14
N ASP A 272 -9.00 -2.20 -14.74
CA ASP A 272 -9.58 -3.54 -14.65
C ASP A 272 -9.52 -4.25 -16.02
N ALA A 273 -9.87 -3.55 -17.10
CA ALA A 273 -9.76 -4.08 -18.47
C ALA A 273 -8.30 -4.41 -18.85
N SER A 274 -7.31 -3.70 -18.29
CA SER A 274 -5.90 -3.96 -18.54
C SER A 274 -5.37 -5.20 -17.82
N LEU A 275 -6.03 -5.65 -16.75
CA LEU A 275 -5.59 -6.79 -15.93
C LEU A 275 -6.11 -8.15 -16.41
N ILE A 276 -7.10 -8.14 -17.31
CA ILE A 276 -7.60 -9.33 -18.00
C ILE A 276 -6.59 -9.75 -19.08
#